data_8a0eea1e6dd73fac2be51e137f2c75c4
#
_entry.id   8a0eea1e6dd73fac2be51e137f2c75c4
#
_cell.length_a   1.000
_cell.length_b   1.000
_cell.length_c   1.000
_cell.angle_alpha   90.00
_cell.angle_beta   90.00
_cell.angle_gamma   90.00
#
_symmetry.space_group_name_H-M   'P 1'
#
loop_
_entity.id
_entity.type
_entity.pdbx_description
1 polymer ?
#
loop_
_entity_poly.entity_id
_entity_poly.type
_entity_poly.pdbx_seq_one_letter_code
_entity_poly.pdbx_strand_id
1 'polypeptide(L)'
;MNFVEPIRDADVFHDIQATVKNENPRNYILIMTGTYTGLRISDILRLKVKDVYGKKYIDIREKKTGKRNLIEINPDLRQAYREYCLEMNEEDYLFRKININKAISRTMAWKIMKDIGNRFGVENLGTHTLRKTFGFHYYKNTGDIATLMQMFNHSKESITLNYIGINQDKMNQARRDFKI
;
A
#
# COMPACT_ATOMS: atom_id res chain seq x y z
N MET A 1 1.00 5.60 20.89
CA MET A 1 1.46 5.29 19.52
C MET A 1 0.28 4.73 18.76
N ASN A 2 -0.23 5.42 17.73
CA ASN A 2 -1.36 4.88 16.97
C ASN A 2 -0.88 3.66 16.19
N PHE A 3 -1.28 2.48 16.66
CA PHE A 3 -0.97 1.22 15.99
C PHE A 3 -1.78 1.14 14.70
N VAL A 4 -1.11 1.05 13.56
CA VAL A 4 -1.74 0.94 12.23
C VAL A 4 -1.75 -0.52 11.83
N GLU A 5 -2.91 -1.04 11.41
CA GLU A 5 -3.10 -2.43 11.02
C GLU A 5 -3.03 -2.64 9.49
N PRO A 6 -2.61 -3.83 9.02
CA PRO A 6 -2.87 -4.27 7.65
C PRO A 6 -4.35 -4.62 7.47
N ILE A 7 -4.86 -4.57 6.25
CA ILE A 7 -6.13 -5.21 5.88
C ILE A 7 -5.83 -6.70 5.70
N ARG A 8 -6.28 -7.53 6.65
CA ARG A 8 -5.93 -8.95 6.73
C ARG A 8 -6.87 -9.84 5.93
N ASP A 9 -8.14 -9.47 5.91
CA ASP A 9 -9.19 -10.19 5.22
C ASP A 9 -9.17 -9.83 3.73
N ALA A 10 -9.02 -10.84 2.88
CA ALA A 10 -8.95 -10.67 1.43
C ALA A 10 -10.30 -10.25 0.84
N ASP A 11 -11.41 -10.76 1.37
CA ASP A 11 -12.75 -10.43 0.87
C ASP A 11 -13.08 -8.99 1.18
N VAL A 12 -12.81 -8.52 2.41
CA VAL A 12 -12.92 -7.11 2.78
C VAL A 12 -12.04 -6.21 1.90
N PHE A 13 -10.82 -6.66 1.57
CA PHE A 13 -9.94 -5.93 0.68
C PHE A 13 -10.52 -5.82 -0.74
N HIS A 14 -11.08 -6.89 -1.28
CA HIS A 14 -11.74 -6.90 -2.59
C HIS A 14 -12.97 -6.00 -2.62
N ASP A 15 -13.78 -6.02 -1.56
CA ASP A 15 -14.95 -5.12 -1.43
C ASP A 15 -14.55 -3.65 -1.40
N ILE A 16 -13.48 -3.32 -0.67
CA ILE A 16 -12.89 -1.97 -0.69
C ILE A 16 -12.47 -1.57 -2.10
N GLN A 17 -11.75 -2.46 -2.81
CA GLN A 17 -11.29 -2.18 -4.17
C GLN A 17 -12.46 -1.94 -5.12
N ALA A 18 -13.46 -2.82 -5.12
CA ALA A 18 -14.63 -2.72 -6.01
C ALA A 18 -15.43 -1.44 -5.74
N THR A 19 -15.68 -1.13 -4.48
CA THR A 19 -16.42 0.07 -4.09
C THR A 19 -15.68 1.35 -4.46
N VAL A 20 -14.41 1.44 -4.06
CA VAL A 20 -13.62 2.67 -4.27
C VAL A 20 -13.31 2.89 -5.76
N LYS A 21 -13.17 1.83 -6.57
CA LYS A 21 -13.00 1.93 -8.03
C LYS A 21 -14.14 2.71 -8.67
N ASN A 22 -15.37 2.42 -8.28
CA ASN A 22 -16.57 3.05 -8.83
C ASN A 22 -16.78 4.49 -8.34
N GLU A 23 -16.38 4.79 -7.11
CA GLU A 23 -16.63 6.10 -6.48
C GLU A 23 -15.53 7.12 -6.78
N ASN A 24 -14.27 6.69 -6.73
CA ASN A 24 -13.12 7.59 -6.86
C ASN A 24 -11.91 6.86 -7.45
N PRO A 25 -11.72 6.90 -8.77
CA PRO A 25 -10.62 6.21 -9.46
C PRO A 25 -9.22 6.57 -8.91
N ARG A 26 -8.98 7.83 -8.52
CA ARG A 26 -7.70 8.24 -7.92
C ARG A 26 -7.44 7.50 -6.59
N ASN A 27 -8.45 7.41 -5.73
CA ASN A 27 -8.31 6.73 -4.44
C ASN A 27 -8.14 5.21 -4.64
N TYR A 28 -8.82 4.64 -5.62
CA TYR A 28 -8.61 3.25 -6.04
C TYR A 28 -7.16 3.01 -6.48
N ILE A 29 -6.61 3.85 -7.35
CA ILE A 29 -5.20 3.76 -7.78
C ILE A 29 -4.24 3.93 -6.60
N LEU A 30 -4.56 4.78 -5.61
CA LEU A 30 -3.75 4.92 -4.40
C LEU A 30 -3.69 3.60 -3.61
N ILE A 31 -4.83 2.94 -3.42
CA ILE A 31 -4.93 1.64 -2.75
C ILE A 31 -4.13 0.59 -3.53
N MET A 32 -4.40 0.45 -4.82
CA MET A 32 -3.71 -0.50 -5.69
C MET A 32 -2.21 -0.30 -5.67
N THR A 33 -1.74 0.95 -5.88
CA THR A 33 -0.30 1.24 -5.86
C THR A 33 0.34 0.83 -4.53
N GLY A 34 -0.26 1.21 -3.41
CA GLY A 34 0.31 0.91 -2.09
C GLY A 34 0.35 -0.58 -1.75
N THR A 35 -0.70 -1.31 -2.11
CA THR A 35 -0.84 -2.75 -1.79
C THR A 35 -0.12 -3.67 -2.76
N TYR A 36 0.17 -3.24 -3.98
CA TYR A 36 0.92 -4.06 -4.94
C TYR A 36 2.42 -3.72 -5.03
N THR A 37 2.83 -2.55 -4.55
CA THR A 37 4.25 -2.14 -4.56
C THR A 37 4.90 -2.17 -3.19
N GLY A 38 4.13 -2.10 -2.13
CA GLY A 38 4.64 -1.93 -0.78
C GLY A 38 5.42 -0.63 -0.54
N LEU A 39 5.33 0.36 -1.43
CA LEU A 39 6.00 1.66 -1.28
C LEU A 39 5.49 2.43 -0.06
N ARG A 40 6.32 3.32 0.47
CA ARG A 40 5.88 4.28 1.49
C ARG A 40 4.99 5.34 0.88
N ILE A 41 4.01 5.81 1.62
CA ILE A 41 3.07 6.84 1.14
C ILE A 41 3.80 8.09 0.61
N SER A 42 4.93 8.48 1.22
CA SER A 42 5.73 9.62 0.76
C SER A 42 6.33 9.40 -0.63
N ASP A 43 6.58 8.16 -1.01
CA ASP A 43 7.13 7.81 -2.31
C ASP A 43 6.01 7.63 -3.33
N ILE A 44 4.89 7.01 -2.95
CA ILE A 44 3.68 6.90 -3.76
C ILE A 44 3.19 8.27 -4.23
N LEU A 45 3.05 9.23 -3.31
CA LEU A 45 2.51 10.56 -3.63
C LEU A 45 3.39 11.40 -4.55
N ARG A 46 4.63 11.00 -4.82
CA ARG A 46 5.53 11.68 -5.75
C ARG A 46 5.44 11.12 -7.18
N LEU A 47 4.81 9.97 -7.37
CA LEU A 47 4.70 9.36 -8.68
C LEU A 47 3.93 10.26 -9.65
N LYS A 48 4.44 10.35 -10.86
CA LYS A 48 3.81 10.98 -12.01
C LYS A 48 3.33 9.93 -12.99
N VAL A 49 2.49 10.33 -13.92
CA VAL A 49 1.98 9.45 -14.98
C VAL A 49 3.13 8.79 -15.75
N LYS A 50 4.16 9.55 -16.11
CA LYS A 50 5.36 9.05 -16.83
C LYS A 50 6.12 7.94 -16.09
N ASP A 51 5.96 7.84 -14.76
CA ASP A 51 6.66 6.84 -13.95
C ASP A 51 5.97 5.46 -14.00
N VAL A 52 4.70 5.41 -14.45
CA VAL A 52 3.86 4.20 -14.39
C VAL A 52 3.16 3.86 -15.69
N TYR A 53 2.72 4.86 -16.48
CA TYR A 53 1.94 4.62 -17.69
C TYR A 53 2.80 4.00 -18.81
N GLY A 54 2.38 2.83 -19.28
CA GLY A 54 3.13 2.09 -20.29
C GLY A 54 4.45 1.47 -19.79
N LYS A 55 4.75 1.55 -18.49
CA LYS A 55 6.00 1.02 -17.93
C LYS A 55 5.84 -0.43 -17.46
N LYS A 56 6.94 -1.17 -17.52
CA LYS A 56 7.07 -2.50 -16.90
C LYS A 56 7.54 -2.38 -15.45
N TYR A 57 8.32 -1.35 -15.14
CA TYR A 57 8.90 -1.11 -13.82
C TYR A 57 8.65 0.32 -13.37
N ILE A 58 8.46 0.51 -12.06
CA ILE A 58 8.61 1.79 -11.38
C ILE A 58 10.07 1.91 -10.97
N ASP A 59 10.77 2.93 -11.46
CA ASP A 59 12.16 3.24 -11.05
C ASP A 59 12.14 4.49 -10.17
N ILE A 60 12.33 4.30 -8.87
CA ILE A 60 12.21 5.38 -7.90
C ILE A 60 13.39 5.40 -6.93
N ARG A 61 13.83 6.60 -6.55
CA ARG A 61 14.73 6.80 -5.41
C ARG A 61 13.89 7.10 -4.17
N GLU A 62 13.90 6.19 -3.20
CA GLU A 62 13.12 6.31 -1.97
C GLU A 62 13.51 7.54 -1.16
N LYS A 63 12.53 8.35 -0.74
CA LYS A 63 12.77 9.60 0.02
C LYS A 63 13.46 9.36 1.37
N LYS A 64 13.09 8.28 2.07
CA LYS A 64 13.59 8.01 3.42
C LYS A 64 15.02 7.43 3.42
N THR A 65 15.33 6.57 2.47
CA THR A 65 16.59 5.80 2.46
C THR A 65 17.60 6.31 1.43
N GLY A 66 17.16 7.11 0.45
CA GLY A 66 17.94 7.53 -0.69
C GLY A 66 18.30 6.41 -1.67
N LYS A 67 17.89 5.17 -1.40
CA LYS A 67 18.18 4.01 -2.25
C LYS A 67 17.30 4.00 -3.50
N ARG A 68 17.87 3.60 -4.63
CA ARG A 68 17.12 3.29 -5.84
C ARG A 68 16.34 2.00 -5.63
N ASN A 69 15.08 2.00 -6.02
CA ASN A 69 14.19 0.86 -5.96
C ASN A 69 13.55 0.66 -7.32
N LEU A 70 13.79 -0.49 -7.94
CA LEU A 70 13.19 -0.89 -9.21
C LEU A 70 12.13 -1.94 -8.94
N ILE A 71 10.87 -1.58 -9.15
CA ILE A 71 9.71 -2.39 -8.78
C ILE A 71 9.00 -2.83 -10.05
N GLU A 72 8.91 -4.14 -10.29
CA GLU A 72 8.09 -4.66 -11.37
C GLU A 72 6.61 -4.39 -11.09
N ILE A 73 5.92 -3.83 -12.08
CA ILE A 73 4.50 -3.51 -11.95
C ILE A 73 3.70 -4.79 -12.22
N ASN A 74 2.98 -5.24 -11.20
CA ASN A 74 2.05 -6.36 -11.30
C ASN A 74 1.06 -6.16 -12.46
N PRO A 75 0.66 -7.22 -13.20
CA PRO A 75 -0.24 -7.10 -14.36
C PRO A 75 -1.55 -6.36 -14.05
N ASP A 76 -2.20 -6.64 -12.91
CA ASP A 76 -3.47 -6.00 -12.53
C ASP A 76 -3.28 -4.49 -12.27
N LEU A 77 -2.19 -4.14 -11.57
CA LEU A 77 -1.82 -2.74 -11.34
C LEU A 77 -1.49 -2.02 -12.63
N ARG A 78 -0.83 -2.70 -13.58
CA ARG A 78 -0.50 -2.16 -14.90
C ARG A 78 -1.77 -1.86 -15.70
N GLN A 79 -2.75 -2.76 -15.65
CA GLN A 79 -4.04 -2.54 -16.28
C GLN A 79 -4.78 -1.36 -15.64
N ALA A 80 -4.80 -1.29 -14.31
CA ALA A 80 -5.41 -0.17 -13.59
C ALA A 80 -4.76 1.18 -13.94
N TYR A 81 -3.44 1.23 -14.08
CA TYR A 81 -2.75 2.44 -14.55
C TYR A 81 -3.12 2.83 -15.97
N ARG A 82 -3.26 1.87 -16.89
CA ARG A 82 -3.69 2.15 -18.27
C ARG A 82 -5.08 2.80 -18.31
N GLU A 83 -6.03 2.24 -17.57
CA GLU A 83 -7.38 2.78 -17.48
C GLU A 83 -7.41 4.19 -16.89
N TYR A 84 -6.70 4.37 -15.78
CA TYR A 84 -6.73 5.64 -15.04
C TYR A 84 -5.98 6.78 -15.73
N CYS A 85 -4.84 6.49 -16.36
CA CYS A 85 -3.96 7.51 -16.93
C CYS A 85 -4.30 7.90 -18.39
N LEU A 86 -5.28 7.27 -19.01
CA LEU A 86 -5.55 7.38 -20.46
C LEU A 86 -5.65 8.83 -20.95
N GLU A 87 -6.26 9.71 -20.16
CA GLU A 87 -6.49 11.13 -20.51
C GLU A 87 -5.61 12.10 -19.70
N MET A 88 -4.56 11.59 -19.03
CA MET A 88 -3.66 12.39 -18.22
C MET A 88 -2.37 12.73 -18.97
N ASN A 89 -1.77 13.89 -18.66
CA ASN A 89 -0.47 14.24 -19.20
C ASN A 89 0.67 13.52 -18.44
N GLU A 90 1.76 13.21 -19.14
CA GLU A 90 2.91 12.51 -18.55
C GLU A 90 3.50 13.20 -17.31
N GLU A 91 3.46 14.52 -17.26
CA GLU A 91 3.98 15.32 -16.13
C GLU A 91 2.95 15.51 -15.00
N ASP A 92 1.72 15.03 -15.14
CA ASP A 92 0.74 15.07 -14.09
C ASP A 92 1.16 14.18 -12.91
N TYR A 93 0.92 14.66 -11.69
CA TYR A 93 0.99 13.79 -10.52
C TYR A 93 -0.11 12.72 -10.59
N LEU A 94 0.27 11.46 -10.37
CA LEU A 94 -0.67 10.34 -10.39
C LEU A 94 -1.81 10.54 -9.38
N PHE A 95 -1.51 11.14 -8.24
CA PHE A 95 -2.47 11.44 -7.15
C PHE A 95 -2.67 12.94 -7.02
N ARG A 96 -3.04 13.60 -8.13
CA ARG A 96 -3.24 15.05 -8.13
C ARG A 96 -4.52 15.47 -7.42
N LYS A 97 -4.54 16.72 -6.95
CA LYS A 97 -5.76 17.39 -6.49
C LYS A 97 -6.66 17.67 -7.66
N ILE A 98 -7.97 17.87 -7.36
CA ILE A 98 -8.92 18.33 -8.38
C ILE A 98 -8.48 19.71 -8.87
N ASN A 99 -8.47 19.90 -10.19
CA ASN A 99 -8.17 21.17 -10.90
C ASN A 99 -6.74 21.74 -10.71
N ILE A 100 -5.82 21.04 -10.05
CA ILE A 100 -4.44 21.50 -9.87
C ILE A 100 -3.49 20.32 -10.04
N ASN A 101 -2.45 20.47 -10.87
CA ASN A 101 -1.38 19.47 -10.98
C ASN A 101 -0.43 19.53 -9.77
N LYS A 102 -0.96 19.19 -8.60
CA LYS A 102 -0.23 19.09 -7.33
C LYS A 102 -0.69 17.83 -6.61
N ALA A 103 0.25 17.02 -6.13
CA ALA A 103 -0.08 15.81 -5.37
C ALA A 103 -0.93 16.11 -4.13
N ILE A 104 -1.81 15.17 -3.76
CA ILE A 104 -2.50 15.22 -2.46
C ILE A 104 -1.47 15.12 -1.33
N SER A 105 -1.80 15.67 -0.18
CA SER A 105 -0.94 15.63 1.00
C SER A 105 -1.02 14.27 1.72
N ARG A 106 -0.01 13.97 2.55
CA ARG A 106 -0.06 12.80 3.46
C ARG A 106 -1.28 12.84 4.38
N THR A 107 -1.69 14.03 4.83
CA THR A 107 -2.89 14.21 5.65
C THR A 107 -4.16 13.83 4.87
N MET A 108 -4.24 14.20 3.59
CA MET A 108 -5.36 13.79 2.75
C MET A 108 -5.37 12.28 2.54
N ALA A 109 -4.23 11.67 2.23
CA ALA A 109 -4.10 10.22 2.11
C ALA A 109 -4.50 9.51 3.42
N TRP A 110 -4.12 10.05 4.57
CA TRP A 110 -4.55 9.53 5.87
C TRP A 110 -6.07 9.62 6.06
N LYS A 111 -6.70 10.75 5.70
CA LYS A 111 -8.17 10.92 5.79
C LYS A 111 -8.89 9.91 4.90
N ILE A 112 -8.40 9.69 3.67
CA ILE A 112 -8.93 8.66 2.76
C ILE A 112 -8.90 7.28 3.42
N MET A 113 -7.77 6.88 4.02
CA MET A 113 -7.65 5.58 4.69
C MET A 113 -8.56 5.47 5.92
N LYS A 114 -8.71 6.55 6.68
CA LYS A 114 -9.63 6.57 7.84
C LYS A 114 -11.09 6.44 7.43
N ASP A 115 -11.50 7.13 6.37
CA ASP A 115 -12.85 7.02 5.82
C ASP A 115 -13.15 5.59 5.36
N ILE A 116 -12.23 4.98 4.61
CA ILE A 116 -12.35 3.58 4.19
C ILE A 116 -12.47 2.67 5.42
N GLY A 117 -11.61 2.84 6.43
CA GLY A 117 -11.68 2.04 7.65
C GLY A 117 -13.05 2.12 8.33
N ASN A 118 -13.58 3.33 8.48
CA ASN A 118 -14.89 3.54 9.10
C ASN A 118 -16.02 2.87 8.31
N ARG A 119 -15.98 2.95 6.98
CA ARG A 119 -17.03 2.41 6.09
C ARG A 119 -17.04 0.90 6.03
N PHE A 120 -15.89 0.27 6.10
CA PHE A 120 -15.74 -1.20 6.00
C PHE A 120 -15.51 -1.89 7.35
N GLY A 121 -15.64 -1.16 8.46
CA GLY A 121 -15.45 -1.72 9.79
C GLY A 121 -14.02 -2.18 10.10
N VAL A 122 -13.03 -1.61 9.39
CA VAL A 122 -11.61 -1.95 9.61
C VAL A 122 -10.96 -0.87 10.47
N GLU A 123 -10.64 -1.25 11.71
CA GLU A 123 -10.04 -0.32 12.66
C GLU A 123 -8.58 -0.01 12.33
N ASN A 124 -8.10 1.13 12.83
CA ASN A 124 -6.69 1.52 12.83
C ASN A 124 -6.04 1.62 11.43
N LEU A 125 -6.81 1.93 10.38
CA LEU A 125 -6.25 2.23 9.08
C LEU A 125 -5.54 3.59 9.04
N GLY A 126 -4.43 3.65 8.32
CA GLY A 126 -3.64 4.87 8.16
C GLY A 126 -2.70 4.78 6.95
N THR A 127 -1.77 5.72 6.83
CA THR A 127 -0.88 5.80 5.65
C THR A 127 0.10 4.63 5.51
N HIS A 128 0.34 3.86 6.57
CA HIS A 128 1.17 2.65 6.52
C HIS A 128 0.37 1.37 6.26
N THR A 129 -0.94 1.42 6.34
CA THR A 129 -1.81 0.25 6.12
C THR A 129 -1.52 -0.45 4.80
N LEU A 130 -1.46 0.30 3.70
CA LEU A 130 -1.26 -0.28 2.36
C LEU A 130 0.05 -1.08 2.28
N ARG A 131 1.14 -0.51 2.79
CA ARG A 131 2.44 -1.19 2.84
C ARG A 131 2.43 -2.39 3.79
N LYS A 132 1.73 -2.29 4.93
CA LYS A 132 1.55 -3.42 5.85
C LYS A 132 0.71 -4.52 5.22
N THR A 133 -0.34 -4.17 4.48
CA THR A 133 -1.19 -5.11 3.74
C THR A 133 -0.39 -5.88 2.69
N PHE A 134 0.43 -5.19 1.88
CA PHE A 134 1.37 -5.85 0.97
C PHE A 134 2.24 -6.87 1.71
N GLY A 135 2.93 -6.46 2.77
CA GLY A 135 3.85 -7.34 3.49
C GLY A 135 3.16 -8.50 4.20
N PHE A 136 1.98 -8.27 4.77
CA PHE A 136 1.18 -9.31 5.41
C PHE A 136 0.78 -10.41 4.42
N HIS A 137 0.15 -10.04 3.30
CA HIS A 137 -0.29 -11.00 2.29
C HIS A 137 0.89 -11.66 1.58
N TYR A 138 1.95 -10.91 1.26
CA TYR A 138 3.18 -11.49 0.72
C TYR A 138 3.72 -12.60 1.62
N TYR A 139 3.91 -12.30 2.92
CA TYR A 139 4.42 -13.28 3.87
C TYR A 139 3.48 -14.47 4.09
N LYS A 140 2.17 -14.22 4.14
CA LYS A 140 1.15 -15.30 4.26
C LYS A 140 1.18 -16.25 3.07
N ASN A 141 1.39 -15.75 1.88
CA ASN A 141 1.37 -16.54 0.65
C ASN A 141 2.69 -17.26 0.38
N THR A 142 3.83 -16.70 0.79
CA THR A 142 5.15 -17.20 0.41
C THR A 142 5.96 -17.76 1.57
N GLY A 143 5.73 -17.29 2.79
CA GLY A 143 6.60 -17.56 3.93
C GLY A 143 8.00 -16.91 3.84
N ASP A 144 8.31 -16.22 2.75
CA ASP A 144 9.65 -15.69 2.47
C ASP A 144 9.87 -14.33 3.17
N ILE A 145 10.33 -14.43 4.41
CA ILE A 145 10.67 -13.25 5.20
C ILE A 145 11.94 -12.55 4.71
N ALA A 146 12.89 -13.30 4.15
CA ALA A 146 14.17 -12.75 3.73
C ALA A 146 14.00 -11.75 2.58
N THR A 147 13.24 -12.13 1.56
CA THR A 147 12.89 -11.24 0.44
C THR A 147 12.07 -10.05 0.91
N LEU A 148 11.10 -10.25 1.82
CA LEU A 148 10.29 -9.15 2.35
C LEU A 148 11.13 -8.14 3.15
N MET A 149 12.12 -8.62 3.92
CA MET A 149 13.09 -7.74 4.61
C MET A 149 13.85 -6.85 3.62
N GLN A 150 14.31 -7.42 2.50
CA GLN A 150 15.00 -6.68 1.45
C GLN A 150 14.09 -5.62 0.82
N MET A 151 12.85 -5.99 0.43
CA MET A 151 11.85 -5.07 -0.12
C MET A 151 11.54 -3.90 0.82
N PHE A 152 11.56 -4.16 2.14
CA PHE A 152 11.27 -3.14 3.15
C PHE A 152 12.50 -2.40 3.66
N ASN A 153 13.71 -2.80 3.27
CA ASN A 153 14.97 -2.32 3.83
C ASN A 153 15.02 -2.48 5.37
N HIS A 154 14.59 -3.63 5.87
CA HIS A 154 14.67 -3.97 7.29
C HIS A 154 15.92 -4.81 7.57
N SER A 155 16.60 -4.52 8.68
CA SER A 155 17.86 -5.17 9.06
C SER A 155 17.68 -6.47 9.84
N LYS A 156 16.46 -6.75 10.34
CA LYS A 156 16.17 -7.93 11.17
C LYS A 156 14.79 -8.48 10.83
N GLU A 157 14.67 -9.81 10.87
CA GLU A 157 13.41 -10.52 10.68
C GLU A 157 12.33 -10.04 11.67
N SER A 158 12.69 -9.92 12.95
CA SER A 158 11.77 -9.47 13.99
C SER A 158 11.16 -8.09 13.71
N ILE A 159 11.91 -7.18 13.09
CA ILE A 159 11.39 -5.87 12.69
C ILE A 159 10.29 -6.05 11.64
N THR A 160 10.51 -6.93 10.64
CA THR A 160 9.54 -7.16 9.57
C THR A 160 8.29 -7.85 10.10
N LEU A 161 8.43 -8.92 10.89
CA LEU A 161 7.31 -9.65 11.49
C LEU A 161 6.48 -8.77 12.41
N ASN A 162 7.13 -7.94 13.23
CA ASN A 162 6.43 -6.93 14.05
C ASN A 162 5.72 -5.88 13.19
N TYR A 163 6.38 -5.42 12.12
CA TYR A 163 5.82 -4.40 11.23
C TYR A 163 4.52 -4.87 10.57
N ILE A 164 4.47 -6.10 10.08
CA ILE A 164 3.29 -6.69 9.41
C ILE A 164 2.28 -7.32 10.40
N GLY A 165 2.56 -7.32 11.70
CA GLY A 165 1.66 -7.78 12.76
C GLY A 165 1.66 -9.28 13.04
N ILE A 166 2.50 -10.07 12.37
CA ILE A 166 2.56 -11.54 12.54
C ILE A 166 2.97 -11.96 13.97
N ASN A 167 3.91 -11.27 14.58
CA ASN A 167 4.33 -11.58 15.94
C ASN A 167 3.19 -11.37 16.96
N GLN A 168 2.40 -10.30 16.78
CA GLN A 168 1.23 -10.03 17.63
C GLN A 168 0.17 -11.13 17.44
N ASP A 169 -0.06 -11.59 16.21
CA ASP A 169 -1.00 -12.66 15.93
C ASP A 169 -0.59 -13.98 16.61
N LYS A 170 0.71 -14.33 16.53
CA LYS A 170 1.25 -15.52 17.22
C LYS A 170 1.08 -15.42 18.74
N MET A 171 1.37 -14.26 19.34
CA MET A 171 1.17 -14.05 20.78
C MET A 171 -0.30 -14.14 21.17
N ASN A 172 -1.20 -13.58 20.38
CA ASN A 172 -2.63 -13.64 20.63
C ASN A 172 -3.15 -15.08 20.50
N GLN A 173 -2.67 -15.83 19.51
CA GLN A 173 -3.03 -17.25 19.36
C GLN A 173 -2.55 -18.07 20.57
N ALA A 174 -1.29 -17.92 20.98
CA ALA A 174 -0.75 -18.61 22.14
C ALA A 174 -1.56 -18.35 23.43
N ARG A 175 -2.03 -17.11 23.61
CA ARG A 175 -2.90 -16.77 24.75
C ARG A 175 -4.27 -17.44 24.68
N ARG A 176 -4.87 -17.51 23.48
CA ARG A 176 -6.16 -18.20 23.29
C ARG A 176 -6.06 -19.70 23.55
N ASP A 177 -4.95 -20.31 23.15
CA ASP A 177 -4.72 -21.76 23.28
C ASP A 177 -4.25 -22.17 24.67
N PHE A 178 -3.87 -21.19 25.51
CA PHE A 178 -3.42 -21.45 26.87
C PHE A 178 -4.59 -21.99 27.72
N LYS A 179 -4.32 -23.13 28.40
CA LYS A 179 -5.20 -23.77 29.37
C LYS A 179 -4.42 -24.00 30.66
N ILE A 180 -5.08 -23.79 31.79
CA ILE A 180 -4.55 -24.11 33.13
C ILE A 180 -4.92 -25.56 33.44
#